data_fcc1ceb93f57557682296cd7096a0ad0
#
_entry.id   fcc1ceb93f57557682296cd7096a0ad0
#
_cell.length_a   1.000
_cell.length_b   1.000
_cell.length_c   1.000
_cell.angle_alpha   90.00
_cell.angle_beta   90.00
_cell.angle_gamma   90.00
#
_symmetry.space_group_name_H-M   'P 1'
#
loop_
_entity.id
_entity.type
_entity.pdbx_description
1 polymer ?
#
loop_
_entity_poly.entity_id
_entity_poly.type
_entity_poly.pdbx_seq_one_letter_code
_entity_poly.pdbx_strand_id
1 'polypeptide(L)'
;MSKIREFVSKGVRLIVTDTEAGARPDAGPREKEIPAEAFEAPPPRTARSAVPASVEDFAAVYQEAGIELPAHGYGVDKVGEMLESKRLAPLGKEVKATAVLAALEAAQVSVRDVIQDAVRRDGALDAFEAAKEREVQELRERSDARVKTIKEEIERFLREKNAEIEGLKQAAEAAGQAFGQLQARKHREEERLYEVVAHFIEGADNPITTSTAPRPAAPAKPRE
;
A
#
# COMPACT_ATOMS: atom_id res chain seq x y z
N MET A 1 18.42 0.55 5.46
CA MET A 1 17.13 0.38 6.15
C MET A 1 17.34 -0.36 7.44
N SER A 2 17.89 0.30 8.46
CA SER A 2 18.16 -0.30 9.76
C SER A 2 18.32 0.80 10.81
N LYS A 3 17.23 1.49 11.15
CA LYS A 3 17.17 2.49 12.23
C LYS A 3 15.88 2.51 13.03
N ILE A 4 14.96 1.58 12.82
CA ILE A 4 13.67 1.54 13.53
C ILE A 4 13.66 0.52 14.69
N ARG A 5 14.67 -0.35 14.79
CA ARG A 5 14.71 -1.40 15.83
C ARG A 5 15.33 -1.00 17.18
N GLU A 6 15.78 0.23 17.33
CA GLU A 6 16.49 0.65 18.56
C GLU A 6 15.64 1.47 19.56
N PHE A 7 14.34 1.69 19.26
CA PHE A 7 13.50 2.57 20.11
C PHE A 7 12.63 1.84 21.14
N VAL A 8 12.59 0.51 21.13
CA VAL A 8 11.66 -0.26 21.99
C VAL A 8 12.28 -0.70 23.33
N SER A 9 13.55 -0.41 23.62
CA SER A 9 14.19 -0.86 24.87
C SER A 9 14.64 0.24 25.82
N LYS A 10 14.08 1.47 25.72
CA LYS A 10 14.30 2.48 26.77
C LYS A 10 13.11 2.55 27.71
N GLY A 11 13.16 1.69 28.71
CA GLY A 11 12.31 1.80 29.88
C GLY A 11 12.34 3.24 30.41
N VAL A 12 11.14 3.77 30.67
CA VAL A 12 10.95 5.07 31.31
C VAL A 12 11.61 5.02 32.69
N ARG A 13 12.83 5.51 32.80
CA ARG A 13 13.45 5.81 34.09
C ARG A 13 12.78 7.08 34.61
N LEU A 14 11.90 6.94 35.59
CA LEU A 14 11.47 8.04 36.42
C LEU A 14 12.68 8.54 37.19
N ILE A 15 13.23 9.69 36.79
CA ILE A 15 14.29 10.36 37.54
C ILE A 15 13.64 11.01 38.76
N VAL A 16 13.81 10.38 39.92
CA VAL A 16 13.57 11.03 41.21
C VAL A 16 14.83 11.81 41.53
N THR A 17 14.77 13.14 41.43
CA THR A 17 15.83 14.01 41.96
C THR A 17 15.70 14.10 43.47
N ASP A 18 16.64 13.52 44.17
CA ASP A 18 16.82 13.78 45.59
C ASP A 18 17.18 15.25 45.80
N THR A 19 16.35 15.97 46.53
CA THR A 19 16.73 17.25 47.15
C THR A 19 16.71 17.06 48.65
N GLU A 20 17.91 17.17 49.21
CA GLU A 20 18.17 17.08 50.66
C GLU A 20 17.48 18.19 51.47
N ALA A 21 17.20 17.81 52.71
CA ALA A 21 17.04 18.60 53.92
C ALA A 21 15.66 19.14 54.28
N GLY A 22 15.09 18.51 55.28
CA GLY A 22 14.02 19.05 56.11
C GLY A 22 13.29 17.94 56.86
N ALA A 23 13.50 17.84 58.17
CA ALA A 23 12.94 16.85 59.08
C ALA A 23 11.42 16.71 58.91
N ARG A 24 10.94 15.51 58.72
CA ARG A 24 9.51 15.18 58.62
C ARG A 24 9.03 14.43 59.86
N PRO A 25 7.82 14.74 60.35
CA PRO A 25 7.12 13.83 61.26
C PRO A 25 6.47 12.70 60.49
N ASP A 26 6.63 11.52 61.05
CA ASP A 26 5.88 10.28 60.97
C ASP A 26 5.03 10.07 59.70
N ALA A 27 5.61 9.34 58.73
CA ALA A 27 4.94 8.88 57.52
C ALA A 27 4.27 7.53 57.81
N GLY A 28 2.95 7.46 57.67
CA GLY A 28 2.20 6.22 57.59
C GLY A 28 2.76 5.23 56.55
N PRO A 29 2.30 3.98 56.53
CA PRO A 29 2.91 2.93 55.77
C PRO A 29 2.98 3.29 54.27
N ARG A 30 4.19 3.45 53.78
CA ARG A 30 4.46 3.62 52.33
C ARG A 30 3.99 2.34 51.63
N GLU A 31 2.95 2.46 50.81
CA GLU A 31 2.67 1.41 49.83
C GLU A 31 3.93 1.09 49.03
N LYS A 32 4.34 -0.17 49.07
CA LYS A 32 5.51 -0.65 48.34
C LYS A 32 5.31 -0.33 46.86
N GLU A 33 6.27 0.39 46.27
CA GLU A 33 6.34 0.56 44.81
C GLU A 33 6.16 -0.82 44.13
N ILE A 34 5.15 -0.98 43.31
CA ILE A 34 4.87 -2.22 42.60
C ILE A 34 5.80 -2.22 41.38
N PRO A 35 6.75 -3.16 41.26
CA PRO A 35 7.64 -3.23 40.11
C PRO A 35 6.81 -3.42 38.82
N ALA A 36 7.16 -2.69 37.76
CA ALA A 36 6.47 -2.77 36.45
C ALA A 36 6.47 -4.22 35.89
N GLU A 37 7.48 -5.01 36.27
CA GLU A 37 7.62 -6.43 35.89
C GLU A 37 6.58 -7.37 36.54
N ALA A 38 5.78 -6.88 37.51
CA ALA A 38 4.74 -7.67 38.19
C ALA A 38 3.41 -7.73 37.40
N PHE A 39 3.31 -7.03 36.27
CA PHE A 39 2.11 -7.01 35.42
C PHE A 39 2.37 -7.79 34.14
N GLU A 40 2.10 -9.09 34.17
CA GLU A 40 2.10 -9.92 32.98
C GLU A 40 0.73 -9.75 32.28
N ALA A 41 0.74 -9.19 31.06
CA ALA A 41 -0.48 -9.13 30.25
C ALA A 41 -0.88 -10.55 29.84
N PRO A 42 -2.13 -10.98 30.03
CA PRO A 42 -2.58 -12.24 29.46
C PRO A 42 -2.43 -12.20 27.94
N PRO A 43 -2.06 -13.33 27.29
CA PRO A 43 -1.90 -13.35 25.85
C PRO A 43 -3.18 -12.87 25.17
N PRO A 44 -3.09 -11.95 24.20
CA PRO A 44 -4.25 -11.45 23.51
C PRO A 44 -5.00 -12.60 22.86
N ARG A 45 -6.30 -12.70 23.09
CA ARG A 45 -7.14 -13.61 22.33
C ARG A 45 -7.05 -13.20 20.88
N THR A 46 -6.69 -14.13 20.00
CA THR A 46 -6.57 -13.88 18.57
C THR A 46 -7.91 -13.40 18.03
N ALA A 47 -8.09 -12.10 17.97
CA ALA A 47 -9.25 -11.47 17.41
C ALA A 47 -9.32 -11.79 15.90
N ARG A 48 -10.42 -12.40 15.47
CA ARG A 48 -10.74 -12.50 14.06
C ARG A 48 -11.09 -11.11 13.56
N SER A 49 -10.19 -10.55 12.79
CA SER A 49 -10.22 -9.17 12.34
C SER A 49 -11.46 -8.85 11.48
N ALA A 50 -12.41 -8.16 12.09
CA ALA A 50 -13.42 -7.37 11.39
C ALA A 50 -13.28 -5.87 11.73
N VAL A 51 -12.11 -5.44 12.21
CA VAL A 51 -11.91 -4.03 12.61
C VAL A 51 -11.80 -3.15 11.36
N PRO A 52 -12.60 -2.06 11.26
CA PRO A 52 -12.60 -1.17 10.09
C PRO A 52 -11.21 -0.53 9.86
N ALA A 53 -10.95 -0.15 8.61
CA ALA A 53 -9.66 0.40 8.18
C ALA A 53 -9.31 1.77 8.83
N SER A 54 -10.32 2.50 9.32
CA SER A 54 -10.15 3.74 10.08
C SER A 54 -10.73 3.54 11.48
N VAL A 55 -9.89 3.61 12.49
CA VAL A 55 -10.31 3.57 13.88
C VAL A 55 -10.23 5.00 14.44
N GLU A 56 -11.37 5.66 14.49
CA GLU A 56 -11.50 6.98 15.15
C GLU A 56 -11.60 6.83 16.67
N ASP A 57 -12.07 5.66 17.13
CA ASP A 57 -12.22 5.32 18.55
C ASP A 57 -11.74 3.88 18.78
N PHE A 58 -10.83 3.69 19.71
CA PHE A 58 -10.30 2.39 20.11
C PHE A 58 -11.26 1.53 20.95
N ALA A 59 -12.43 2.04 21.30
CA ALA A 59 -13.43 1.28 22.06
C ALA A 59 -13.78 -0.04 21.39
N ALA A 60 -13.88 -0.06 20.04
CA ALA A 60 -14.15 -1.28 19.29
C ALA A 60 -12.99 -2.30 19.41
N VAL A 61 -11.74 -1.85 19.45
CA VAL A 61 -10.56 -2.70 19.63
C VAL A 61 -10.58 -3.37 21.00
N TYR A 62 -10.90 -2.60 22.03
CA TYR A 62 -11.01 -3.11 23.41
C TYR A 62 -12.15 -4.13 23.55
N GLN A 63 -13.28 -3.84 22.92
CA GLN A 63 -14.43 -4.72 22.92
C GLN A 63 -14.15 -6.07 22.24
N GLU A 64 -13.47 -6.02 21.08
CA GLU A 64 -13.06 -7.23 20.33
C GLU A 64 -12.02 -8.03 21.10
N ALA A 65 -11.11 -7.37 21.83
CA ALA A 65 -10.15 -8.00 22.72
C ALA A 65 -10.79 -8.56 24.02
N GLY A 66 -12.10 -8.36 24.21
CA GLY A 66 -12.82 -8.81 25.39
C GLY A 66 -12.47 -8.03 26.66
N ILE A 67 -12.05 -6.77 26.51
CA ILE A 67 -11.76 -5.88 27.64
C ILE A 67 -13.06 -5.18 28.04
N GLU A 68 -13.65 -5.66 29.12
CA GLU A 68 -14.84 -5.09 29.72
C GLU A 68 -14.48 -4.08 30.79
N LEU A 69 -15.42 -3.18 31.08
CA LEU A 69 -15.28 -2.28 32.23
C LEU A 69 -15.18 -3.10 33.54
N PRO A 70 -14.20 -2.81 34.41
CA PRO A 70 -14.10 -3.50 35.70
C PRO A 70 -15.39 -3.45 36.49
N ALA A 71 -15.75 -4.52 37.20
CA ALA A 71 -17.00 -4.64 37.95
C ALA A 71 -17.19 -3.52 39.00
N HIS A 72 -16.10 -2.98 39.51
CA HIS A 72 -16.12 -1.84 40.46
C HIS A 72 -16.28 -0.47 39.77
N GLY A 73 -16.30 -0.41 38.43
CA GLY A 73 -16.51 0.82 37.62
C GLY A 73 -15.32 1.79 37.53
N TYR A 74 -14.18 1.49 38.16
CA TYR A 74 -13.00 2.33 38.16
C TYR A 74 -11.90 1.73 37.26
N GLY A 75 -12.11 1.78 35.97
CA GLY A 75 -11.05 1.48 34.97
C GLY A 75 -10.15 2.68 34.70
N VAL A 76 -9.17 2.53 33.81
CA VAL A 76 -8.23 3.60 33.47
C VAL A 76 -8.91 4.84 32.89
N ASP A 77 -10.01 4.68 32.14
CA ASP A 77 -10.78 5.79 31.58
C ASP A 77 -11.41 6.63 32.71
N LYS A 78 -12.02 5.95 33.70
CA LYS A 78 -12.64 6.64 34.84
C LYS A 78 -11.64 7.42 35.65
N VAL A 79 -10.45 6.85 35.85
CA VAL A 79 -9.36 7.55 36.55
C VAL A 79 -8.86 8.73 35.72
N GLY A 80 -8.77 8.59 34.38
CA GLY A 80 -8.46 9.67 33.44
C GLY A 80 -9.45 10.83 33.56
N GLU A 81 -10.77 10.54 33.53
CA GLU A 81 -11.82 11.54 33.72
C GLU A 81 -11.72 12.27 35.08
N MET A 82 -11.36 11.52 36.12
CA MET A 82 -11.19 12.13 37.47
C MET A 82 -10.01 13.10 37.48
N LEU A 83 -8.86 12.73 36.86
CA LEU A 83 -7.68 13.58 36.79
C LEU A 83 -7.92 14.86 35.95
N GLU A 84 -8.77 14.77 34.92
CA GLU A 84 -9.15 15.88 34.04
C GLU A 84 -10.33 16.71 34.57
N SER A 85 -10.94 16.29 35.69
CA SER A 85 -12.09 17.00 36.23
C SER A 85 -11.76 18.47 36.53
N LYS A 86 -12.73 19.36 36.32
CA LYS A 86 -12.58 20.83 36.52
C LYS A 86 -11.99 21.20 37.87
N ARG A 87 -12.22 20.39 38.91
CA ARG A 87 -11.74 20.63 40.27
C ARG A 87 -10.28 20.23 40.44
N LEU A 88 -9.84 19.17 39.77
CA LEU A 88 -8.46 18.67 39.85
C LEU A 88 -7.58 19.28 38.78
N ALA A 89 -8.11 19.64 37.61
CA ALA A 89 -7.33 20.15 36.48
C ALA A 89 -6.31 21.25 36.84
N PRO A 90 -6.60 22.26 37.66
CA PRO A 90 -5.66 23.31 38.02
C PRO A 90 -4.62 22.90 39.07
N LEU A 91 -4.73 21.71 39.67
CA LEU A 91 -3.86 21.27 40.76
C LEU A 91 -2.58 20.62 40.24
N GLY A 92 -1.53 20.64 41.05
CA GLY A 92 -0.29 19.98 40.74
C GLY A 92 -0.43 18.44 40.72
N LYS A 93 0.50 17.76 40.00
CA LYS A 93 0.48 16.30 39.80
C LYS A 93 0.34 15.50 41.11
N GLU A 94 1.10 15.87 42.13
CA GLU A 94 1.07 15.18 43.44
C GLU A 94 -0.30 15.29 44.13
N VAL A 95 -0.90 16.48 44.08
CA VAL A 95 -2.23 16.72 44.70
C VAL A 95 -3.31 15.96 43.95
N LYS A 96 -3.23 15.94 42.62
CA LYS A 96 -4.15 15.13 41.79
C LYS A 96 -4.02 13.64 42.12
N ALA A 97 -2.79 13.12 42.17
CA ALA A 97 -2.56 11.73 42.51
C ALA A 97 -3.12 11.37 43.89
N THR A 98 -2.81 12.18 44.91
CA THR A 98 -3.35 11.97 46.27
C THR A 98 -4.87 11.98 46.30
N ALA A 99 -5.52 12.91 45.60
CA ALA A 99 -6.98 12.98 45.54
C ALA A 99 -7.60 11.76 44.85
N VAL A 100 -6.99 11.26 43.77
CA VAL A 100 -7.46 10.07 43.09
C VAL A 100 -7.22 8.82 43.92
N LEU A 101 -6.05 8.70 44.59
CA LEU A 101 -5.77 7.59 45.49
C LEU A 101 -6.79 7.52 46.63
N ALA A 102 -7.11 8.66 47.29
CA ALA A 102 -8.11 8.70 48.30
C ALA A 102 -9.51 8.29 47.80
N ALA A 103 -9.86 8.65 46.56
CA ALA A 103 -11.14 8.24 45.97
C ALA A 103 -11.19 6.74 45.67
N LEU A 104 -10.09 6.17 45.18
CA LEU A 104 -9.95 4.73 44.92
C LEU A 104 -9.99 3.92 46.22
N GLU A 105 -9.32 4.40 47.27
CA GLU A 105 -9.38 3.82 48.62
C GLU A 105 -10.78 3.82 49.17
N ALA A 106 -11.50 4.95 49.10
CA ALA A 106 -12.89 5.05 49.48
C ALA A 106 -13.82 4.09 48.71
N ALA A 107 -13.48 3.80 47.45
CA ALA A 107 -14.19 2.84 46.61
C ALA A 107 -13.72 1.39 46.84
N GLN A 108 -12.74 1.15 47.69
CA GLN A 108 -12.09 -0.15 47.92
C GLN A 108 -11.47 -0.75 46.65
N VAL A 109 -10.95 0.10 45.75
CA VAL A 109 -10.32 -0.28 44.51
C VAL A 109 -8.80 -0.12 44.62
N SER A 110 -8.08 -1.16 44.27
CA SER A 110 -6.62 -1.12 44.27
C SER A 110 -6.09 -0.35 43.06
N VAL A 111 -5.05 0.47 43.24
CA VAL A 111 -4.32 1.11 42.16
C VAL A 111 -3.77 0.06 41.16
N ARG A 112 -3.43 -1.12 41.66
CA ARG A 112 -2.97 -2.24 40.87
C ARG A 112 -4.01 -2.67 39.83
N ASP A 113 -5.29 -2.68 40.17
CA ASP A 113 -6.37 -3.08 39.26
C ASP A 113 -6.50 -2.07 38.11
N VAL A 114 -6.35 -0.77 38.42
CA VAL A 114 -6.35 0.29 37.37
C VAL A 114 -5.13 0.16 36.43
N ILE A 115 -3.96 -0.08 37.00
CA ILE A 115 -2.74 -0.31 36.19
C ILE A 115 -2.90 -1.56 35.32
N GLN A 116 -3.45 -2.63 35.86
CA GLN A 116 -3.68 -3.86 35.12
C GLN A 116 -4.71 -3.69 34.00
N ASP A 117 -5.73 -2.84 34.19
CA ASP A 117 -6.67 -2.45 33.15
C ASP A 117 -5.94 -1.71 32.01
N ALA A 118 -5.07 -0.74 32.36
CA ALA A 118 -4.25 -0.02 31.38
C ALA A 118 -3.33 -0.96 30.57
N VAL A 119 -2.62 -1.88 31.26
CA VAL A 119 -1.73 -2.86 30.61
C VAL A 119 -2.50 -3.80 29.66
N ARG A 120 -3.71 -4.22 30.04
CA ARG A 120 -4.54 -5.04 29.13
C ARG A 120 -4.95 -4.28 27.88
N ARG A 121 -5.29 -3.00 28.00
CA ARG A 121 -5.66 -2.15 26.87
C ARG A 121 -4.46 -1.88 25.95
N ASP A 122 -3.31 -1.59 26.52
CA ASP A 122 -2.05 -1.42 25.80
C ASP A 122 -1.73 -2.66 24.96
N GLY A 123 -1.77 -3.84 25.58
CA GLY A 123 -1.55 -5.09 24.86
C GLY A 123 -2.58 -5.40 23.75
N ALA A 124 -3.82 -4.90 23.90
CA ALA A 124 -4.83 -5.01 22.84
C ALA A 124 -4.52 -4.09 21.66
N LEU A 125 -4.01 -2.88 21.91
CA LEU A 125 -3.57 -1.95 20.87
C LEU A 125 -2.37 -2.50 20.12
N ASP A 126 -1.38 -3.03 20.82
CA ASP A 126 -0.20 -3.67 20.21
C ASP A 126 -0.60 -4.85 19.31
N ALA A 127 -1.52 -5.68 19.77
CA ALA A 127 -2.03 -6.80 19.00
C ALA A 127 -2.79 -6.35 17.74
N PHE A 128 -3.55 -5.28 17.85
CA PHE A 128 -4.25 -4.64 16.73
C PHE A 128 -3.27 -4.05 15.71
N GLU A 129 -2.26 -3.30 16.16
CA GLU A 129 -1.22 -2.75 15.30
C GLU A 129 -0.49 -3.86 14.53
N ALA A 130 -0.05 -4.91 15.22
CA ALA A 130 0.62 -6.05 14.60
C ALA A 130 -0.27 -6.80 13.59
N ALA A 131 -1.59 -6.84 13.80
CA ALA A 131 -2.53 -7.42 12.85
C ALA A 131 -2.67 -6.55 11.60
N LYS A 132 -2.75 -5.23 11.76
CA LYS A 132 -2.81 -4.27 10.66
C LYS A 132 -1.52 -4.21 9.85
N GLU A 133 -0.37 -4.28 10.50
CA GLU A 133 0.92 -4.37 9.81
C GLU A 133 0.99 -5.60 8.88
N ARG A 134 0.53 -6.76 9.37
CA ARG A 134 0.45 -7.99 8.56
C ARG A 134 -0.50 -7.84 7.37
N GLU A 135 -1.69 -7.27 7.58
CA GLU A 135 -2.66 -7.03 6.52
C GLU A 135 -2.09 -6.12 5.42
N VAL A 136 -1.41 -5.03 5.81
CA VAL A 136 -0.75 -4.12 4.88
C VAL A 136 0.37 -4.82 4.11
N GLN A 137 1.16 -5.65 4.79
CA GLN A 137 2.24 -6.40 4.15
C GLN A 137 1.70 -7.40 3.12
N GLU A 138 0.67 -8.17 3.46
CA GLU A 138 0.00 -9.09 2.53
C GLU A 138 -0.62 -8.39 1.33
N LEU A 139 -1.20 -7.19 1.54
CA LEU A 139 -1.74 -6.38 0.44
C LEU A 139 -0.64 -5.91 -0.51
N ARG A 140 0.50 -5.47 0.03
CA ARG A 140 1.67 -5.07 -0.77
C ARG A 140 2.19 -6.24 -1.61
N GLU A 141 2.40 -7.39 -0.98
CA GLU A 141 2.89 -8.60 -1.69
C GLU A 141 1.95 -9.03 -2.81
N ARG A 142 0.62 -9.04 -2.56
CA ARG A 142 -0.39 -9.33 -3.59
C ARG A 142 -0.38 -8.30 -4.72
N SER A 143 -0.24 -7.01 -4.37
CA SER A 143 -0.16 -5.92 -5.34
C SER A 143 1.08 -6.06 -6.22
N ASP A 144 2.25 -6.28 -5.62
CA ASP A 144 3.52 -6.43 -6.33
C ASP A 144 3.50 -7.65 -7.26
N ALA A 145 2.98 -8.78 -6.80
CA ALA A 145 2.81 -9.96 -7.63
C ALA A 145 1.89 -9.68 -8.83
N ARG A 146 0.77 -8.96 -8.62
CA ARG A 146 -0.15 -8.60 -9.71
C ARG A 146 0.48 -7.63 -10.71
N VAL A 147 1.20 -6.63 -10.23
CA VAL A 147 1.95 -5.69 -11.09
C VAL A 147 2.99 -6.42 -11.93
N LYS A 148 3.71 -7.39 -11.35
CA LYS A 148 4.67 -8.22 -12.10
C LYS A 148 3.98 -9.01 -13.21
N THR A 149 2.88 -9.70 -12.90
CA THR A 149 2.10 -10.46 -13.90
C THR A 149 1.62 -9.57 -15.05
N ILE A 150 1.07 -8.38 -14.73
CA ILE A 150 0.60 -7.43 -15.76
C ILE A 150 1.77 -6.99 -16.67
N LYS A 151 2.94 -6.71 -16.10
CA LYS A 151 4.12 -6.34 -16.90
C LYS A 151 4.52 -7.46 -17.86
N GLU A 152 4.56 -8.70 -17.39
CA GLU A 152 4.88 -9.88 -18.21
C GLU A 152 3.85 -10.09 -19.34
N GLU A 153 2.56 -9.88 -19.06
CA GLU A 153 1.48 -9.94 -20.05
C GLU A 153 1.65 -8.85 -21.13
N ILE A 154 1.95 -7.62 -20.73
CA ILE A 154 2.21 -6.49 -21.65
C ILE A 154 3.42 -6.79 -22.53
N GLU A 155 4.53 -7.25 -21.96
CA GLU A 155 5.72 -7.57 -22.74
C GLU A 155 5.48 -8.68 -23.77
N ARG A 156 4.72 -9.72 -23.39
CA ARG A 156 4.33 -10.79 -24.31
C ARG A 156 3.47 -10.24 -25.43
N PHE A 157 2.45 -9.46 -25.12
CA PHE A 157 1.57 -8.84 -26.09
C PHE A 157 2.36 -7.94 -27.08
N LEU A 158 3.27 -7.13 -26.58
CA LEU A 158 4.13 -6.28 -27.42
C LEU A 158 5.02 -7.10 -28.36
N ARG A 159 5.63 -8.20 -27.88
CA ARG A 159 6.41 -9.10 -28.73
C ARG A 159 5.56 -9.71 -29.84
N GLU A 160 4.37 -10.19 -29.53
CA GLU A 160 3.45 -10.77 -30.53
C GLU A 160 3.04 -9.74 -31.57
N LYS A 161 2.68 -8.53 -31.17
CA LYS A 161 2.27 -7.46 -32.09
C LYS A 161 3.41 -6.93 -32.94
N ASN A 162 4.61 -6.83 -32.39
CA ASN A 162 5.79 -6.45 -33.17
C ASN A 162 6.14 -7.50 -34.22
N ALA A 163 6.03 -8.79 -33.91
CA ALA A 163 6.23 -9.87 -34.87
C ALA A 163 5.17 -9.84 -35.99
N GLU A 164 3.92 -9.57 -35.67
CA GLU A 164 2.83 -9.39 -36.65
C GLU A 164 3.12 -8.20 -37.58
N ILE A 165 3.49 -7.05 -37.03
CA ILE A 165 3.85 -5.85 -37.80
C ILE A 165 5.00 -6.14 -38.75
N GLU A 166 6.04 -6.81 -38.28
CA GLU A 166 7.19 -7.14 -39.09
C GLU A 166 6.81 -8.11 -40.22
N GLY A 167 6.00 -9.12 -39.96
CA GLY A 167 5.47 -10.02 -40.98
C GLY A 167 4.67 -9.28 -42.07
N LEU A 168 3.82 -8.32 -41.66
CA LEU A 168 3.06 -7.50 -42.59
C LEU A 168 3.95 -6.61 -43.46
N LYS A 169 5.01 -6.02 -42.90
CA LYS A 169 5.97 -5.23 -43.66
C LYS A 169 6.71 -6.09 -44.68
N GLN A 170 7.20 -7.25 -44.29
CA GLN A 170 7.89 -8.18 -45.17
C GLN A 170 6.98 -8.66 -46.33
N ALA A 171 5.71 -8.95 -46.04
CA ALA A 171 4.75 -9.31 -47.08
C ALA A 171 4.49 -8.16 -48.08
N ALA A 172 4.39 -6.92 -47.58
CA ALA A 172 4.21 -5.73 -48.42
C ALA A 172 5.43 -5.48 -49.29
N GLU A 173 6.65 -5.63 -48.76
CA GLU A 173 7.89 -5.51 -49.53
C GLU A 173 7.99 -6.59 -50.59
N ALA A 174 7.71 -7.86 -50.27
CA ALA A 174 7.73 -8.97 -51.23
C ALA A 174 6.73 -8.75 -52.36
N ALA A 175 5.51 -8.28 -52.03
CA ALA A 175 4.52 -7.92 -53.03
C ALA A 175 4.99 -6.76 -53.92
N GLY A 176 5.61 -5.74 -53.37
CA GLY A 176 6.21 -4.61 -54.12
C GLY A 176 7.29 -5.06 -55.07
N GLN A 177 8.20 -5.94 -54.63
CA GLN A 177 9.26 -6.51 -55.46
C GLN A 177 8.70 -7.38 -56.61
N ALA A 178 7.72 -8.24 -56.30
CA ALA A 178 7.06 -9.07 -57.29
C ALA A 178 6.34 -8.22 -58.36
N PHE A 179 5.68 -7.12 -57.94
CA PHE A 179 5.06 -6.18 -58.85
C PHE A 179 6.07 -5.47 -59.75
N GLY A 180 7.19 -5.00 -59.17
CA GLY A 180 8.27 -4.39 -59.96
C GLY A 180 8.85 -5.36 -61.01
N GLN A 181 9.03 -6.65 -60.67
CA GLN A 181 9.45 -7.67 -61.62
C GLN A 181 8.42 -7.92 -62.73
N LEU A 182 7.14 -7.91 -62.36
CA LEU A 182 6.05 -8.06 -63.35
C LEU A 182 6.02 -6.86 -64.33
N GLN A 183 6.15 -5.64 -63.82
CA GLN A 183 6.24 -4.45 -64.65
C GLN A 183 7.44 -4.52 -65.65
N ALA A 184 8.59 -4.93 -65.18
CA ALA A 184 9.76 -5.08 -66.03
C ALA A 184 9.61 -6.16 -67.11
N ARG A 185 8.90 -7.27 -66.79
CA ARG A 185 8.57 -8.33 -67.80
C ARG A 185 7.54 -7.83 -68.77
N LYS A 186 6.49 -7.15 -68.31
CA LYS A 186 5.47 -6.55 -69.16
C LYS A 186 6.09 -5.58 -70.17
N HIS A 187 6.97 -4.69 -69.73
CA HIS A 187 7.60 -3.70 -70.59
C HIS A 187 8.43 -4.36 -71.68
N ARG A 188 9.27 -5.37 -71.38
CA ARG A 188 9.99 -6.12 -72.32
C ARG A 188 9.11 -6.83 -73.37
N GLU A 189 7.97 -7.34 -72.98
CA GLU A 189 7.02 -7.98 -73.86
C GLU A 189 6.32 -6.95 -74.77
N GLU A 190 5.95 -5.77 -74.24
CA GLU A 190 5.39 -4.65 -75.00
C GLU A 190 6.42 -4.18 -76.13
N GLU A 191 7.69 -4.04 -75.75
CA GLU A 191 8.72 -3.69 -76.69
C GLU A 191 8.82 -4.75 -77.81
N ARG A 192 8.88 -6.05 -77.46
CA ARG A 192 8.89 -7.14 -78.39
C ARG A 192 7.70 -7.13 -79.36
N LEU A 193 6.49 -6.90 -78.81
CA LEU A 193 5.25 -6.82 -79.60
C LEU A 193 5.26 -5.62 -80.55
N TYR A 194 5.77 -4.46 -80.07
CA TYR A 194 5.94 -3.25 -80.85
C TYR A 194 6.88 -3.49 -82.09
N GLU A 195 8.02 -4.11 -81.83
CA GLU A 195 8.96 -4.43 -82.90
C GLU A 195 8.34 -5.40 -83.95
N VAL A 196 7.59 -6.40 -83.50
CA VAL A 196 6.93 -7.34 -84.44
C VAL A 196 5.93 -6.62 -85.30
N VAL A 197 5.06 -5.76 -84.70
CA VAL A 197 4.02 -5.03 -85.44
C VAL A 197 4.62 -3.97 -86.38
N ALA A 198 5.73 -3.34 -85.98
CA ALA A 198 6.45 -2.36 -86.83
C ALA A 198 6.89 -2.93 -88.22
N HIS A 199 7.03 -4.22 -88.35
CA HIS A 199 7.34 -4.85 -89.66
C HIS A 199 6.14 -4.85 -90.63
N PHE A 200 4.91 -4.62 -90.10
CA PHE A 200 3.68 -4.70 -90.91
C PHE A 200 2.97 -3.37 -91.07
N ILE A 201 3.25 -2.40 -90.15
CA ILE A 201 2.62 -1.07 -90.11
C ILE A 201 3.69 -0.01 -90.08
N GLU A 202 3.68 0.92 -91.06
CA GLU A 202 4.65 2.03 -91.09
C GLU A 202 4.21 3.19 -90.22
N GLY A 203 5.15 3.69 -89.38
CA GLY A 203 5.01 4.96 -88.64
C GLY A 203 4.11 5.00 -87.41
N ALA A 204 3.42 6.14 -87.21
CA ALA A 204 2.73 6.49 -86.00
C ALA A 204 1.43 5.68 -85.72
N ASP A 205 1.04 4.77 -86.56
CA ASP A 205 -0.18 3.98 -86.46
C ASP A 205 -0.06 2.65 -85.69
N ASN A 206 1.13 2.38 -85.12
CA ASN A 206 1.34 1.19 -84.31
C ASN A 206 0.47 1.19 -83.06
N PRO A 207 -0.53 0.27 -82.92
CA PRO A 207 -1.45 0.25 -81.84
C PRO A 207 -0.82 -0.20 -80.52
N ILE A 208 0.40 -0.71 -80.54
CA ILE A 208 1.07 -1.11 -79.28
C ILE A 208 1.73 0.10 -78.63
N THR A 209 1.24 0.44 -77.45
CA THR A 209 1.77 1.54 -76.62
C THR A 209 2.89 1.03 -75.74
N THR A 210 4.11 1.49 -75.99
CA THR A 210 5.24 1.32 -75.10
C THR A 210 5.25 2.46 -74.09
N SER A 211 4.38 2.39 -73.07
CA SER A 211 4.30 3.43 -72.06
C SER A 211 5.47 3.31 -71.08
N THR A 212 6.47 4.16 -71.23
CA THR A 212 7.69 4.23 -70.41
C THR A 212 7.46 5.01 -69.09
N ALA A 213 6.24 5.49 -68.79
CA ALA A 213 5.95 6.21 -67.61
C ALA A 213 5.22 5.33 -66.58
N PRO A 214 5.79 5.08 -65.41
CA PRO A 214 5.02 4.48 -64.32
C PRO A 214 3.84 5.40 -63.99
N ARG A 215 2.62 4.87 -64.06
CA ARG A 215 1.39 5.61 -63.65
C ARG A 215 1.54 5.93 -62.17
N PRO A 216 1.47 7.20 -61.73
CA PRO A 216 1.56 7.53 -60.33
C PRO A 216 0.45 6.79 -59.57
N ALA A 217 0.81 6.12 -58.47
CA ALA A 217 -0.15 5.43 -57.63
C ALA A 217 -1.23 6.44 -57.18
N ALA A 218 -2.50 6.09 -57.40
CA ALA A 218 -3.62 6.91 -56.93
C ALA A 218 -3.50 7.12 -55.41
N PRO A 219 -3.71 8.35 -54.90
CA PRO A 219 -3.61 8.61 -53.47
C PRO A 219 -4.64 7.74 -52.75
N ALA A 220 -4.17 6.99 -51.75
CA ALA A 220 -5.04 6.22 -50.86
C ALA A 220 -6.05 7.17 -50.22
N LYS A 221 -7.35 6.90 -50.40
CA LYS A 221 -8.41 7.62 -49.73
C LYS A 221 -8.25 7.43 -48.22
N PRO A 222 -8.30 8.50 -47.40
CA PRO A 222 -8.37 8.35 -45.95
C PRO A 222 -9.61 7.56 -45.58
N ARG A 223 -9.46 6.50 -44.81
CA ARG A 223 -10.58 5.80 -44.17
C ARG A 223 -11.02 6.66 -42.98
N GLU A 224 -12.26 7.14 -43.00
CA GLU A 224 -12.95 7.69 -41.85
C GLU A 224 -13.22 6.62 -40.77
#